data_60c6efcf9d7db973cd88e4c54375495b
#
_entry.id   60c6efcf9d7db973cd88e4c54375495b
#
_cell.length_a   1.000
_cell.length_b   1.000
_cell.length_c   1.000
_cell.angle_alpha   90.00
_cell.angle_beta   90.00
_cell.angle_gamma   90.00
#
_symmetry.space_group_name_H-M   'P 1'
#
loop_
_entity.id
_entity.type
_entity.pdbx_description
1 polymer ?
#
loop_
_entity_poly.entity_id
_entity_poly.type
_entity_poly.pdbx_seq_one_letter_code
_entity_poly.pdbx_strand_id
1 'polypeptide(L)'
;MIVAKFGGTSVGTAEAVTRLVGIVNARPGVRVVVVSALAGVTDGLVSMADAAEAGRLPEARDLAGRIWDRHHHLASGLGVADAVSDDIGQAARGISRRLAAMADARDGRLARRDEILATGELLSSRIVAAAFCAAGTDAVWIDARRVIVTDADHTRALPSMADTRACLQGRVAPLVAAGRLAVLGGFIGATIGGATTTLGRGGSDYSAAIVGAGLDASMIDIWTDVDGMLTADPRVVSDARLVPELSFAEASELAYFGAKVLHPSTILPAMAQGIPVRILNARRPEGGGTRITARASPGAGPLRALACKREISVVHITSTRMLMAHGFLRRVFEVFDRHRTVVDVVTTSEVSVSVTVDDARAIDAVVADLRPFADVTTDSGLALLCAVGEQLREQHHLCAEVLDGLGGLPVRMVSQSASRQNLTIVVSGHDLETAMTRLHDRFFPPSTGADAGEAVSAAAGRPS
;
A
#
# COMPACT_ATOMS: atom_id res chain seq x y z
N MET A 1 6.11 19.58 11.10
CA MET A 1 5.42 18.50 11.85
C MET A 1 5.45 17.19 11.07
N ILE A 2 5.35 16.06 11.78
CA ILE A 2 5.32 14.71 11.19
C ILE A 2 3.91 14.14 11.35
N VAL A 3 3.39 13.50 10.30
CA VAL A 3 2.20 12.64 10.34
C VAL A 3 2.68 11.20 10.46
N ALA A 4 2.26 10.47 11.49
CA ALA A 4 2.63 9.08 11.71
C ALA A 4 1.42 8.17 11.47
N LYS A 5 1.56 7.17 10.57
CA LYS A 5 0.52 6.17 10.35
C LYS A 5 0.93 4.83 10.95
N PHE A 6 0.01 4.16 11.60
CA PHE A 6 0.22 2.83 12.16
C PHE A 6 -0.75 1.82 11.56
N GLY A 7 -0.20 0.69 11.08
CA GLY A 7 -0.97 -0.39 10.48
C GLY A 7 -1.75 -1.23 11.50
N GLY A 8 -2.62 -2.11 11.03
CA GLY A 8 -3.50 -2.92 11.88
C GLY A 8 -2.76 -3.82 12.88
N THR A 9 -1.57 -4.31 12.54
CA THR A 9 -0.71 -5.09 13.46
C THR A 9 -0.14 -4.24 14.60
N SER A 10 0.01 -2.93 14.38
CA SER A 10 0.50 -1.98 15.40
C SER A 10 -0.60 -1.51 16.37
N VAL A 11 -1.87 -1.80 16.08
CA VAL A 11 -3.02 -1.47 16.92
C VAL A 11 -3.83 -2.70 17.34
N GLY A 12 -3.36 -3.90 17.01
CA GLY A 12 -4.12 -5.16 17.20
C GLY A 12 -4.12 -5.72 18.61
N THR A 13 -3.18 -5.33 19.48
CA THR A 13 -3.07 -5.78 20.87
C THR A 13 -2.70 -4.63 21.81
N ALA A 14 -2.91 -4.80 23.11
CA ALA A 14 -2.55 -3.79 24.13
C ALA A 14 -1.06 -3.45 24.11
N GLU A 15 -0.20 -4.47 23.97
CA GLU A 15 1.26 -4.29 23.92
C GLU A 15 1.66 -3.50 22.66
N ALA A 16 1.00 -3.75 21.52
CA ALA A 16 1.27 -3.04 20.27
C ALA A 16 0.88 -1.56 20.37
N VAL A 17 -0.29 -1.26 20.98
CA VAL A 17 -0.73 0.12 21.23
C VAL A 17 0.18 0.82 22.24
N THR A 18 0.57 0.16 23.31
CA THR A 18 1.53 0.71 24.29
C THR A 18 2.85 1.07 23.62
N ARG A 19 3.35 0.19 22.74
CA ARG A 19 4.56 0.47 21.95
C ARG A 19 4.36 1.67 21.01
N LEU A 20 3.22 1.74 20.33
CA LEU A 20 2.84 2.88 19.48
C LEU A 20 2.89 4.19 20.27
N VAL A 21 2.27 4.22 21.45
CA VAL A 21 2.29 5.38 22.36
C VAL A 21 3.73 5.77 22.72
N GLY A 22 4.57 4.80 23.08
CA GLY A 22 5.99 5.01 23.38
C GLY A 22 6.76 5.59 22.17
N ILE A 23 6.54 5.05 20.97
CA ILE A 23 7.17 5.52 19.73
C ILE A 23 6.84 6.99 19.47
N VAL A 24 5.56 7.36 19.58
CA VAL A 24 5.10 8.73 19.30
C VAL A 24 5.62 9.69 20.37
N ASN A 25 5.54 9.33 21.64
CA ASN A 25 6.01 10.17 22.76
C ASN A 25 7.53 10.41 22.72
N ALA A 26 8.30 9.46 22.20
CA ALA A 26 9.74 9.63 21.98
C ALA A 26 10.08 10.52 20.76
N ARG A 27 9.07 10.94 19.97
CA ARG A 27 9.26 11.73 18.74
C ARG A 27 8.42 13.02 18.77
N PRO A 28 8.91 14.09 19.38
CA PRO A 28 8.13 15.33 19.58
C PRO A 28 7.74 16.04 18.29
N GLY A 29 8.32 15.66 17.14
CA GLY A 29 7.90 16.14 15.82
C GLY A 29 6.58 15.56 15.32
N VAL A 30 6.13 14.40 15.86
CA VAL A 30 4.84 13.77 15.51
C VAL A 30 3.72 14.56 16.17
N ARG A 31 2.79 15.05 15.36
CA ARG A 31 1.62 15.82 15.81
C ARG A 31 0.29 15.27 15.33
N VAL A 32 0.34 14.34 14.37
CA VAL A 32 -0.85 13.66 13.87
C VAL A 32 -0.57 12.17 13.80
N VAL A 33 -1.49 11.38 14.32
CA VAL A 33 -1.46 9.90 14.27
C VAL A 33 -2.66 9.42 13.48
N VAL A 34 -2.42 8.63 12.44
CA VAL A 34 -3.42 7.95 11.62
C VAL A 34 -3.34 6.46 11.91
N VAL A 35 -4.44 5.83 12.28
CA VAL A 35 -4.46 4.39 12.59
C VAL A 35 -5.42 3.62 11.69
N SER A 36 -5.05 2.39 11.37
CA SER A 36 -5.93 1.41 10.70
C SER A 36 -6.88 0.77 11.72
N ALA A 37 -7.87 0.03 11.25
CA ALA A 37 -8.59 -0.94 12.08
C ALA A 37 -7.61 -1.96 12.69
N LEU A 38 -8.02 -2.65 13.76
CA LEU A 38 -7.24 -3.76 14.33
C LEU A 38 -7.03 -4.86 13.27
N ALA A 39 -5.87 -5.50 13.30
CA ALA A 39 -5.53 -6.57 12.33
C ALA A 39 -6.68 -7.59 12.20
N GLY A 40 -7.11 -7.86 10.95
CA GLY A 40 -8.20 -8.79 10.62
C GLY A 40 -9.63 -8.26 10.93
N VAL A 41 -9.79 -7.05 11.49
CA VAL A 41 -11.12 -6.47 11.73
C VAL A 41 -11.76 -6.04 10.42
N THR A 42 -11.02 -5.45 9.51
CA THR A 42 -11.54 -5.04 8.19
C THR A 42 -12.08 -6.25 7.41
N ASP A 43 -11.35 -7.37 7.39
CA ASP A 43 -11.80 -8.62 6.76
C ASP A 43 -13.06 -9.18 7.43
N GLY A 44 -13.12 -9.10 8.76
CA GLY A 44 -14.31 -9.48 9.53
C GLY A 44 -15.53 -8.60 9.20
N LEU A 45 -15.32 -7.28 9.03
CA LEU A 45 -16.39 -6.35 8.64
C LEU A 45 -16.84 -6.58 7.19
N VAL A 46 -15.93 -6.91 6.29
CA VAL A 46 -16.27 -7.32 4.90
C VAL A 46 -17.11 -8.59 4.93
N SER A 47 -16.65 -9.64 5.62
CA SER A 47 -17.39 -10.91 5.72
C SER A 47 -18.76 -10.72 6.36
N MET A 48 -18.88 -9.84 7.35
CA MET A 48 -20.14 -9.48 8.00
C MET A 48 -21.10 -8.78 7.02
N ALA A 49 -20.60 -7.84 6.21
CA ALA A 49 -21.39 -7.17 5.20
C ALA A 49 -21.86 -8.16 4.11
N ASP A 50 -20.97 -9.03 3.63
CA ASP A 50 -21.28 -10.07 2.64
C ASP A 50 -22.34 -11.08 3.15
N ALA A 51 -22.25 -11.48 4.41
CA ALA A 51 -23.26 -12.34 5.04
C ALA A 51 -24.63 -11.65 5.13
N ALA A 52 -24.66 -10.37 5.50
CA ALA A 52 -25.91 -9.59 5.55
C ALA A 52 -26.51 -9.39 4.15
N GLU A 53 -25.70 -9.10 3.14
CA GLU A 53 -26.11 -8.97 1.74
C GLU A 53 -26.70 -10.27 1.18
N ALA A 54 -26.19 -11.42 1.65
CA ALA A 54 -26.70 -12.73 1.29
C ALA A 54 -27.91 -13.19 2.16
N GLY A 55 -28.43 -12.33 3.04
CA GLY A 55 -29.55 -12.64 3.93
C GLY A 55 -29.20 -13.52 5.15
N ARG A 56 -27.91 -13.82 5.36
CA ARG A 56 -27.42 -14.65 6.47
C ARG A 56 -27.20 -13.80 7.74
N LEU A 57 -28.28 -13.16 8.22
CA LEU A 57 -28.24 -12.26 9.38
C LEU A 57 -27.71 -12.88 10.70
N PRO A 58 -28.00 -14.15 11.06
CA PRO A 58 -27.41 -14.76 12.25
C PRO A 58 -25.89 -14.79 12.17
N GLU A 59 -25.30 -15.23 11.04
CA GLU A 59 -23.85 -15.26 10.79
C GLU A 59 -23.25 -13.84 10.89
N ALA A 60 -23.89 -12.84 10.28
CA ALA A 60 -23.44 -11.45 10.36
C ALA A 60 -23.42 -10.92 11.80
N ARG A 61 -24.41 -11.30 12.64
CA ARG A 61 -24.46 -10.91 14.06
C ARG A 61 -23.37 -11.60 14.89
N ASP A 62 -23.06 -12.86 14.61
CA ASP A 62 -21.98 -13.58 15.29
C ASP A 62 -20.60 -12.97 14.96
N LEU A 63 -20.40 -12.60 13.69
CA LEU A 63 -19.20 -11.85 13.27
C LEU A 63 -19.09 -10.51 13.99
N ALA A 64 -20.21 -9.77 14.10
CA ALA A 64 -20.26 -8.51 14.84
C ALA A 64 -19.88 -8.71 16.31
N GLY A 65 -20.44 -9.72 16.99
CA GLY A 65 -20.10 -10.04 18.38
C GLY A 65 -18.61 -10.20 18.59
N ARG A 66 -17.96 -11.05 17.76
CA ARG A 66 -16.49 -11.27 17.82
C ARG A 66 -15.67 -9.99 17.62
N ILE A 67 -16.13 -9.09 16.75
CA ILE A 67 -15.46 -7.81 16.51
C ILE A 67 -15.56 -6.91 17.75
N TRP A 68 -16.73 -6.83 18.38
CA TRP A 68 -16.94 -6.03 19.61
C TRP A 68 -16.12 -6.57 20.77
N ASP A 69 -16.12 -7.88 20.98
CA ASP A 69 -15.33 -8.53 22.04
C ASP A 69 -13.84 -8.20 21.91
N ARG A 70 -13.31 -8.17 20.69
CA ARG A 70 -11.92 -7.79 20.43
C ARG A 70 -11.63 -6.34 20.81
N HIS A 71 -12.53 -5.40 20.50
CA HIS A 71 -12.34 -3.99 20.88
C HIS A 71 -12.47 -3.79 22.39
N HIS A 72 -13.42 -4.46 23.05
CA HIS A 72 -13.54 -4.45 24.51
C HIS A 72 -12.31 -5.04 25.19
N HIS A 73 -11.82 -6.17 24.70
CA HIS A 73 -10.61 -6.81 25.24
C HIS A 73 -9.40 -5.89 25.11
N LEU A 74 -9.21 -5.26 23.95
CA LEU A 74 -8.15 -4.28 23.73
C LEU A 74 -8.26 -3.08 24.69
N ALA A 75 -9.44 -2.50 24.80
CA ALA A 75 -9.68 -1.35 25.70
C ALA A 75 -9.45 -1.69 27.16
N SER A 76 -9.86 -2.88 27.60
CA SER A 76 -9.61 -3.40 28.94
C SER A 76 -8.13 -3.64 29.20
N GLY A 77 -7.41 -4.25 28.27
CA GLY A 77 -5.99 -4.50 28.36
C GLY A 77 -5.14 -3.21 28.44
N LEU A 78 -5.67 -2.10 27.91
CA LEU A 78 -5.06 -0.76 27.99
C LEU A 78 -5.52 0.06 29.19
N GLY A 79 -6.49 -0.44 29.99
CA GLY A 79 -7.06 0.31 31.11
C GLY A 79 -7.92 1.50 30.70
N VAL A 80 -8.45 1.51 29.47
CA VAL A 80 -9.27 2.63 28.92
C VAL A 80 -10.71 2.23 28.60
N ALA A 81 -11.17 1.08 29.11
CA ALA A 81 -12.50 0.53 28.81
C ALA A 81 -13.62 1.53 29.13
N ASP A 82 -13.60 2.18 30.27
CA ASP A 82 -14.63 3.14 30.69
C ASP A 82 -14.69 4.36 29.75
N ALA A 83 -13.52 4.80 29.26
CA ALA A 83 -13.43 5.96 28.38
C ALA A 83 -14.04 5.74 26.99
N VAL A 84 -14.16 4.48 26.53
CA VAL A 84 -14.61 4.11 25.17
C VAL A 84 -15.85 3.20 25.15
N SER A 85 -16.35 2.80 26.32
CA SER A 85 -17.49 1.88 26.45
C SER A 85 -18.73 2.36 25.68
N ASP A 86 -19.10 3.62 25.84
CA ASP A 86 -20.25 4.22 25.16
C ASP A 86 -20.08 4.23 23.64
N ASP A 87 -18.86 4.51 23.16
CA ASP A 87 -18.54 4.52 21.74
C ASP A 87 -18.68 3.12 21.12
N ILE A 88 -18.15 2.09 21.78
CA ILE A 88 -18.27 0.69 21.34
C ILE A 88 -19.75 0.28 21.35
N GLY A 89 -20.48 0.58 22.42
CA GLY A 89 -21.92 0.28 22.54
C GLY A 89 -22.75 0.99 21.46
N GLN A 90 -22.45 2.25 21.14
CA GLN A 90 -23.12 2.99 20.09
C GLN A 90 -22.83 2.40 18.70
N ALA A 91 -21.58 2.04 18.43
CA ALA A 91 -21.16 1.40 17.21
C ALA A 91 -21.89 0.06 17.01
N ALA A 92 -21.95 -0.78 18.05
CA ALA A 92 -22.64 -2.08 18.03
C ALA A 92 -24.13 -1.92 17.69
N ARG A 93 -24.82 -0.98 18.35
CA ARG A 93 -26.24 -0.67 18.05
C ARG A 93 -26.42 -0.13 16.63
N GLY A 94 -25.50 0.71 16.16
CA GLY A 94 -25.51 1.25 14.80
C GLY A 94 -25.38 0.16 13.73
N ILE A 95 -24.43 -0.74 13.90
CA ILE A 95 -24.20 -1.87 12.99
C ILE A 95 -25.42 -2.80 12.94
N SER A 96 -26.01 -3.17 14.07
CA SER A 96 -27.19 -4.05 14.10
C SER A 96 -28.32 -3.52 13.23
N ARG A 97 -28.55 -2.20 13.25
CA ARG A 97 -29.56 -1.55 12.39
C ARG A 97 -29.17 -1.59 10.91
N ARG A 98 -27.88 -1.38 10.59
CA ARG A 98 -27.40 -1.39 9.20
C ARG A 98 -27.46 -2.79 8.59
N LEU A 99 -27.10 -3.83 9.35
CA LEU A 99 -27.21 -5.22 8.90
C LEU A 99 -28.65 -5.59 8.53
N ALA A 100 -29.63 -5.19 9.37
CA ALA A 100 -31.04 -5.39 9.05
C ALA A 100 -31.44 -4.66 7.76
N ALA A 101 -31.03 -3.39 7.62
CA ALA A 101 -31.34 -2.59 6.43
C ALA A 101 -30.64 -3.10 5.14
N MET A 102 -29.50 -3.78 5.25
CA MET A 102 -28.85 -4.39 4.10
C MET A 102 -29.57 -5.63 3.57
N ALA A 103 -30.20 -6.38 4.43
CA ALA A 103 -30.99 -7.55 4.03
C ALA A 103 -32.26 -7.17 3.27
N ASP A 104 -32.86 -6.00 3.59
CA ASP A 104 -34.18 -5.61 3.08
C ASP A 104 -34.11 -4.74 1.80
N ALA A 105 -33.06 -3.95 1.61
CA ALA A 105 -33.00 -2.95 0.55
C ALA A 105 -31.77 -3.08 -0.36
N ARG A 106 -32.02 -3.09 -1.70
CA ARG A 106 -30.94 -3.10 -2.70
C ARG A 106 -30.32 -1.73 -2.91
N ASP A 107 -31.08 -0.65 -2.79
CA ASP A 107 -30.60 0.72 -3.00
C ASP A 107 -29.71 1.20 -1.85
N GLY A 108 -28.63 1.91 -2.19
CA GLY A 108 -27.66 2.42 -1.21
C GLY A 108 -26.82 1.35 -0.50
N ARG A 109 -26.71 0.15 -1.06
CA ARG A 109 -25.94 -0.98 -0.49
C ARG A 109 -24.49 -0.61 -0.26
N LEU A 110 -23.82 -0.01 -1.23
CA LEU A 110 -22.42 0.38 -1.12
C LEU A 110 -22.19 1.44 -0.04
N ALA A 111 -23.09 2.40 0.11
CA ALA A 111 -23.00 3.39 1.19
C ALA A 111 -23.12 2.74 2.59
N ARG A 112 -24.06 1.80 2.76
CA ARG A 112 -24.18 1.04 4.00
C ARG A 112 -22.95 0.16 4.28
N ARG A 113 -22.36 -0.41 3.21
CA ARG A 113 -21.12 -1.16 3.31
C ARG A 113 -19.97 -0.27 3.82
N ASP A 114 -19.82 0.93 3.30
CA ASP A 114 -18.84 1.91 3.79
C ASP A 114 -19.06 2.27 5.25
N GLU A 115 -20.30 2.48 5.67
CA GLU A 115 -20.62 2.74 7.08
C GLU A 115 -20.24 1.58 8.01
N ILE A 116 -20.41 0.34 7.54
CA ILE A 116 -19.99 -0.85 8.28
C ILE A 116 -18.46 -0.91 8.36
N LEU A 117 -17.79 -0.81 7.22
CA LEU A 117 -16.34 -0.90 7.15
C LEU A 117 -15.64 0.20 7.96
N ALA A 118 -16.17 1.43 7.92
CA ALA A 118 -15.61 2.56 8.66
C ALA A 118 -15.57 2.35 10.18
N THR A 119 -16.39 1.46 10.72
CA THR A 119 -16.48 1.25 12.17
C THR A 119 -15.16 0.74 12.77
N GLY A 120 -14.39 -0.04 12.02
CA GLY A 120 -13.09 -0.55 12.47
C GLY A 120 -12.13 0.57 12.82
N GLU A 121 -11.94 1.52 11.92
CA GLU A 121 -11.06 2.68 12.12
C GLU A 121 -11.62 3.70 13.11
N LEU A 122 -12.92 3.88 13.15
CA LEU A 122 -13.55 4.75 14.16
C LEU A 122 -13.27 4.26 15.56
N LEU A 123 -13.42 2.97 15.82
CA LEU A 123 -13.20 2.41 17.15
C LEU A 123 -11.72 2.32 17.49
N SER A 124 -10.88 1.83 16.58
CA SER A 124 -9.43 1.74 16.83
C SER A 124 -8.82 3.11 17.15
N SER A 125 -9.21 4.16 16.40
CA SER A 125 -8.68 5.50 16.62
C SER A 125 -9.14 6.11 17.95
N ARG A 126 -10.37 5.82 18.41
CA ARG A 126 -10.85 6.25 19.75
C ARG A 126 -10.09 5.56 20.87
N ILE A 127 -9.89 4.23 20.77
CA ILE A 127 -9.12 3.48 21.75
C ILE A 127 -7.67 3.98 21.83
N VAL A 128 -7.03 4.23 20.68
CA VAL A 128 -5.67 4.75 20.64
C VAL A 128 -5.59 6.17 21.20
N ALA A 129 -6.55 7.05 20.90
CA ALA A 129 -6.61 8.39 21.52
C ALA A 129 -6.76 8.33 23.03
N ALA A 130 -7.64 7.44 23.54
CA ALA A 130 -7.80 7.22 24.98
C ALA A 130 -6.51 6.68 25.62
N ALA A 131 -5.78 5.77 24.94
CA ALA A 131 -4.50 5.26 25.40
C ALA A 131 -3.42 6.36 25.50
N PHE A 132 -3.36 7.28 24.55
CA PHE A 132 -2.48 8.46 24.65
C PHE A 132 -2.85 9.34 25.86
N CYS A 133 -4.13 9.63 26.06
CA CYS A 133 -4.59 10.41 27.22
C CYS A 133 -4.24 9.71 28.54
N ALA A 134 -4.45 8.39 28.64
CA ALA A 134 -4.08 7.60 29.82
C ALA A 134 -2.58 7.61 30.09
N ALA A 135 -1.75 7.73 29.05
CA ALA A 135 -0.29 7.89 29.15
C ALA A 135 0.16 9.35 29.43
N GLY A 136 -0.76 10.28 29.68
CA GLY A 136 -0.47 11.68 29.98
C GLY A 136 -0.21 12.58 28.76
N THR A 137 -0.44 12.09 27.54
CA THR A 137 -0.30 12.88 26.32
C THR A 137 -1.60 13.66 26.06
N ASP A 138 -1.53 14.98 25.80
CA ASP A 138 -2.70 15.79 25.41
C ASP A 138 -3.14 15.43 23.97
N ALA A 139 -3.86 14.33 23.86
CA ALA A 139 -4.36 13.81 22.59
C ALA A 139 -5.84 14.15 22.37
N VAL A 140 -6.17 14.42 21.11
CA VAL A 140 -7.56 14.71 20.68
C VAL A 140 -7.95 13.72 19.58
N TRP A 141 -9.03 12.99 19.80
CA TRP A 141 -9.62 12.20 18.75
C TRP A 141 -10.36 13.07 17.74
N ILE A 142 -10.10 12.83 16.46
CA ILE A 142 -10.74 13.53 15.33
C ILE A 142 -11.48 12.49 14.48
N ASP A 143 -12.76 12.72 14.25
CA ASP A 143 -13.52 11.94 13.27
C ASP A 143 -13.00 12.27 11.86
N ALA A 144 -12.35 11.31 11.22
CA ALA A 144 -11.76 11.49 9.89
C ALA A 144 -12.80 11.90 8.84
N ARG A 145 -14.07 11.48 8.99
CA ARG A 145 -15.18 11.86 8.11
C ARG A 145 -15.52 13.35 8.15
N ARG A 146 -15.00 14.09 9.14
CA ARG A 146 -15.18 15.55 9.27
C ARG A 146 -14.03 16.33 8.66
N VAL A 147 -12.96 15.64 8.22
CA VAL A 147 -11.75 16.29 7.71
C VAL A 147 -11.28 15.72 6.38
N ILE A 148 -11.65 14.51 6.00
CA ILE A 148 -11.39 13.93 4.68
C ILE A 148 -12.70 13.95 3.89
N VAL A 149 -12.77 14.86 2.93
CA VAL A 149 -13.92 15.04 2.03
C VAL A 149 -13.68 14.28 0.75
N THR A 150 -14.67 13.50 0.31
CA THR A 150 -14.56 12.64 -0.88
C THR A 150 -15.74 12.83 -1.83
N ASP A 151 -15.66 12.25 -3.02
CA ASP A 151 -16.82 11.97 -3.87
C ASP A 151 -17.70 10.86 -3.27
N ALA A 152 -18.74 10.45 -4.02
CA ALA A 152 -19.70 9.42 -3.64
C ALA A 152 -19.42 8.05 -4.30
N ASP A 153 -18.21 7.80 -4.82
CA ASP A 153 -17.83 6.49 -5.36
C ASP A 153 -17.51 5.53 -4.21
N HIS A 154 -18.57 5.04 -3.57
CA HIS A 154 -18.48 4.20 -2.38
C HIS A 154 -17.55 3.01 -2.58
N THR A 155 -16.81 2.62 -1.53
CA THR A 155 -15.78 1.57 -1.45
C THR A 155 -14.43 1.90 -2.11
N ARG A 156 -14.35 2.99 -2.89
CA ARG A 156 -13.13 3.47 -3.57
C ARG A 156 -13.16 4.99 -3.81
N ALA A 157 -13.73 5.72 -2.86
CA ALA A 157 -13.95 7.15 -2.99
C ALA A 157 -12.65 7.93 -3.17
N LEU A 158 -12.69 8.93 -4.04
CA LEU A 158 -11.56 9.81 -4.31
C LEU A 158 -11.67 11.08 -3.44
N PRO A 159 -10.57 11.53 -2.80
CA PRO A 159 -10.59 12.72 -1.97
C PRO A 159 -10.64 14.01 -2.81
N SER A 160 -11.51 14.94 -2.39
CA SER A 160 -11.40 16.35 -2.78
C SER A 160 -10.28 17.00 -1.97
N MET A 161 -9.11 17.17 -2.57
CA MET A 161 -7.95 17.71 -1.87
C MET A 161 -8.17 19.16 -1.40
N ALA A 162 -8.93 19.98 -2.15
CA ALA A 162 -9.20 21.36 -1.77
C ALA A 162 -10.10 21.45 -0.52
N ASP A 163 -11.22 20.71 -0.51
CA ASP A 163 -12.16 20.72 0.61
C ASP A 163 -11.53 20.04 1.85
N THR A 164 -10.79 18.95 1.64
CA THR A 164 -10.06 18.25 2.69
C THR A 164 -9.01 19.16 3.33
N ARG A 165 -8.23 19.92 2.53
CA ARG A 165 -7.27 20.90 3.04
C ARG A 165 -7.97 21.97 3.88
N ALA A 166 -9.07 22.53 3.39
CA ALA A 166 -9.84 23.53 4.15
C ALA A 166 -10.32 22.98 5.51
N CYS A 167 -10.85 21.75 5.53
CA CYS A 167 -11.28 21.07 6.76
C CYS A 167 -10.11 20.79 7.73
N LEU A 168 -8.97 20.32 7.22
CA LEU A 168 -7.78 20.04 8.03
C LEU A 168 -7.19 21.32 8.62
N GLN A 169 -7.06 22.38 7.82
CA GLN A 169 -6.57 23.68 8.28
C GLN A 169 -7.49 24.33 9.32
N GLY A 170 -8.81 24.17 9.19
CA GLY A 170 -9.77 24.72 10.14
C GLY A 170 -9.93 23.92 11.43
N ARG A 171 -9.72 22.61 11.42
CA ARG A 171 -10.05 21.71 12.55
C ARG A 171 -8.85 21.05 13.20
N VAL A 172 -7.79 20.74 12.44
CA VAL A 172 -6.62 19.99 12.94
C VAL A 172 -5.44 20.92 13.15
N ALA A 173 -5.16 21.82 12.22
CA ALA A 173 -4.02 22.75 12.34
C ALA A 173 -4.01 23.57 13.64
N PRO A 174 -5.15 24.10 14.15
CA PRO A 174 -5.16 24.81 15.43
C PRO A 174 -4.78 23.92 16.63
N LEU A 175 -5.17 22.65 16.63
CA LEU A 175 -4.81 21.70 17.68
C LEU A 175 -3.31 21.41 17.66
N VAL A 176 -2.76 21.18 16.47
CA VAL A 176 -1.33 20.96 16.26
C VAL A 176 -0.52 22.18 16.67
N ALA A 177 -0.97 23.39 16.31
CA ALA A 177 -0.33 24.64 16.70
C ALA A 177 -0.34 24.86 18.23
N ALA A 178 -1.39 24.36 18.93
CA ALA A 178 -1.46 24.36 20.40
C ALA A 178 -0.62 23.25 21.05
N GLY A 179 0.16 22.47 20.27
CA GLY A 179 1.01 21.39 20.78
C GLY A 179 0.30 20.08 21.04
N ARG A 180 -1.00 19.98 20.75
CA ARG A 180 -1.82 18.78 20.98
C ARG A 180 -1.57 17.70 19.90
N LEU A 181 -1.77 16.46 20.26
CA LEU A 181 -1.68 15.32 19.35
C LEU A 181 -3.06 15.01 18.75
N ALA A 182 -3.21 15.14 17.43
CA ALA A 182 -4.45 14.74 16.74
C ALA A 182 -4.39 13.24 16.40
N VAL A 183 -5.42 12.47 16.76
CA VAL A 183 -5.54 11.03 16.45
C VAL A 183 -6.78 10.81 15.61
N LEU A 184 -6.65 10.15 14.46
CA LEU A 184 -7.77 9.87 13.54
C LEU A 184 -7.66 8.49 12.92
N GLY A 185 -8.80 7.93 12.50
CA GLY A 185 -8.85 6.71 11.72
C GLY A 185 -8.46 6.96 10.26
N GLY A 186 -7.65 6.09 9.69
CA GLY A 186 -7.38 6.09 8.26
C GLY A 186 -8.50 5.46 7.45
N PHE A 187 -8.31 5.25 6.13
CA PHE A 187 -9.21 4.53 5.23
C PHE A 187 -10.58 5.19 5.00
N ILE A 188 -11.05 6.05 5.87
CA ILE A 188 -12.40 6.59 5.88
C ILE A 188 -12.44 8.10 5.59
N GLY A 189 -13.53 8.52 4.95
CA GLY A 189 -13.89 9.91 4.69
C GLY A 189 -15.40 10.08 4.67
N ALA A 190 -15.85 11.21 4.19
CA ALA A 190 -17.26 11.43 3.89
C ALA A 190 -17.44 12.34 2.68
N THR A 191 -18.57 12.20 2.01
CA THR A 191 -19.00 13.17 1.01
C THR A 191 -19.27 14.53 1.66
N ILE A 192 -19.36 15.59 0.86
CA ILE A 192 -19.72 16.92 1.36
C ILE A 192 -21.10 16.93 2.05
N GLY A 193 -21.99 16.01 1.67
CA GLY A 193 -23.29 15.78 2.29
C GLY A 193 -23.25 14.96 3.58
N GLY A 194 -22.04 14.51 4.02
CA GLY A 194 -21.85 13.75 5.26
C GLY A 194 -22.06 12.24 5.14
N ALA A 195 -22.28 11.68 3.95
CA ALA A 195 -22.35 10.23 3.77
C ALA A 195 -20.95 9.63 3.93
N THR A 196 -20.83 8.59 4.78
CA THR A 196 -19.55 7.89 5.02
C THR A 196 -19.06 7.20 3.75
N THR A 197 -17.77 7.31 3.48
CA THR A 197 -17.08 6.68 2.35
C THR A 197 -15.82 5.98 2.80
N THR A 198 -15.34 5.03 1.99
CA THR A 198 -14.03 4.38 2.18
C THR A 198 -13.14 4.55 0.96
N LEU A 199 -11.82 4.66 1.19
CA LEU A 199 -10.82 5.01 0.18
C LEU A 199 -10.27 3.80 -0.60
N GLY A 200 -10.76 2.60 -0.32
CA GLY A 200 -10.30 1.38 -0.97
C GLY A 200 -8.94 0.86 -0.44
N ARG A 201 -8.28 0.04 -1.25
CA ARG A 201 -7.03 -0.65 -0.86
C ARG A 201 -5.93 0.34 -0.47
N GLY A 202 -5.24 0.04 0.65
CA GLY A 202 -4.19 0.91 1.18
C GLY A 202 -4.71 2.23 1.77
N GLY A 203 -6.02 2.33 2.02
CA GLY A 203 -6.69 3.57 2.39
C GLY A 203 -6.13 4.27 3.63
N SER A 204 -5.54 3.55 4.59
CA SER A 204 -4.94 4.20 5.77
C SER A 204 -3.60 4.89 5.44
N ASP A 205 -2.77 4.32 4.55
CA ASP A 205 -1.56 4.97 4.04
C ASP A 205 -1.95 6.18 3.20
N TYR A 206 -3.01 6.02 2.38
CA TYR A 206 -3.56 7.12 1.59
C TYR A 206 -4.08 8.24 2.48
N SER A 207 -4.80 7.93 3.58
CA SER A 207 -5.25 8.93 4.55
C SER A 207 -4.08 9.70 5.16
N ALA A 208 -2.98 9.03 5.51
CA ALA A 208 -1.79 9.69 6.04
C ALA A 208 -1.17 10.65 5.02
N ALA A 209 -1.11 10.25 3.74
CA ALA A 209 -0.63 11.12 2.67
C ALA A 209 -1.55 12.31 2.41
N ILE A 210 -2.88 12.11 2.41
CA ILE A 210 -3.89 13.17 2.29
C ILE A 210 -3.75 14.17 3.44
N VAL A 211 -3.69 13.67 4.69
CA VAL A 211 -3.56 14.51 5.88
C VAL A 211 -2.22 15.24 5.90
N GLY A 212 -1.13 14.55 5.52
CA GLY A 212 0.19 15.15 5.39
C GLY A 212 0.22 16.29 4.39
N ALA A 213 -0.35 16.07 3.20
CA ALA A 213 -0.47 17.08 2.16
C ALA A 213 -1.40 18.24 2.56
N GLY A 214 -2.52 17.93 3.23
CA GLY A 214 -3.48 18.97 3.68
C GLY A 214 -2.97 19.87 4.80
N LEU A 215 -1.99 19.39 5.59
CA LEU A 215 -1.39 20.11 6.73
C LEU A 215 0.06 20.58 6.47
N ASP A 216 0.56 20.45 5.24
CA ASP A 216 1.94 20.81 4.85
C ASP A 216 2.98 20.13 5.78
N ALA A 217 2.84 18.83 5.97
CA ALA A 217 3.73 18.06 6.81
C ALA A 217 5.16 18.05 6.25
N SER A 218 6.15 18.07 7.14
CA SER A 218 7.56 17.96 6.73
C SER A 218 7.97 16.51 6.44
N MET A 219 7.19 15.53 6.92
CA MET A 219 7.45 14.09 6.79
C MET A 219 6.18 13.30 7.06
N ILE A 220 6.05 12.14 6.40
CA ILE A 220 5.04 11.13 6.71
C ILE A 220 5.77 9.84 7.11
N ASP A 221 5.51 9.34 8.31
CA ASP A 221 6.07 8.09 8.83
C ASP A 221 5.02 6.97 8.72
N ILE A 222 5.31 5.94 7.94
CA ILE A 222 4.48 4.74 7.81
C ILE A 222 5.11 3.63 8.66
N TRP A 223 4.48 3.36 9.80
CA TRP A 223 4.87 2.31 10.72
C TRP A 223 4.17 1.01 10.35
N THR A 224 4.97 -0.01 10.08
CA THR A 224 4.53 -1.34 9.65
C THR A 224 5.29 -2.44 10.40
N ASP A 225 5.18 -3.69 9.98
CA ASP A 225 5.87 -4.84 10.58
C ASP A 225 7.13 -5.28 9.82
N VAL A 226 7.54 -4.50 8.80
CA VAL A 226 8.77 -4.71 8.04
C VAL A 226 9.75 -3.55 8.25
N ASP A 227 11.05 -3.80 8.09
CA ASP A 227 12.10 -2.80 8.35
C ASP A 227 12.13 -1.65 7.33
N GLY A 228 11.51 -1.83 6.19
CA GLY A 228 11.53 -0.92 5.06
C GLY A 228 11.48 -1.67 3.75
N MET A 229 11.92 -1.02 2.68
CA MET A 229 12.10 -1.65 1.37
C MET A 229 13.46 -2.37 1.37
N LEU A 230 13.48 -3.59 0.86
CA LEU A 230 14.69 -4.42 0.79
C LEU A 230 15.19 -4.55 -0.64
N THR A 231 16.47 -4.90 -0.80
CA THR A 231 17.10 -5.14 -2.12
C THR A 231 16.48 -6.31 -2.88
N ALA A 232 15.79 -7.22 -2.20
CA ALA A 232 14.99 -8.31 -2.75
C ALA A 232 13.95 -8.79 -1.74
N ASP A 233 13.03 -9.66 -2.14
CA ASP A 233 12.13 -10.36 -1.22
C ASP A 233 12.95 -11.33 -0.35
N PRO A 234 12.98 -11.18 0.99
CA PRO A 234 13.77 -12.02 1.88
C PRO A 234 13.32 -13.50 1.92
N ARG A 235 12.13 -13.79 1.39
CA ARG A 235 11.65 -15.18 1.22
C ARG A 235 12.26 -15.86 0.01
N VAL A 236 12.87 -15.10 -0.89
CA VAL A 236 13.54 -15.58 -2.11
C VAL A 236 15.06 -15.46 -1.96
N VAL A 237 15.53 -14.34 -1.43
CA VAL A 237 16.94 -14.03 -1.24
C VAL A 237 17.18 -13.74 0.24
N SER A 238 17.81 -14.66 0.96
CA SER A 238 18.00 -14.60 2.42
C SER A 238 18.82 -13.41 2.88
N ASP A 239 19.76 -12.96 2.07
CA ASP A 239 20.66 -11.80 2.35
C ASP A 239 20.15 -10.47 1.80
N ALA A 240 18.85 -10.36 1.51
CA ALA A 240 18.23 -9.10 1.16
C ALA A 240 18.49 -8.05 2.24
N ARG A 241 18.90 -6.85 1.81
CA ARG A 241 19.32 -5.76 2.70
C ARG A 241 18.37 -4.59 2.63
N LEU A 242 18.36 -3.79 3.70
CA LEU A 242 17.58 -2.56 3.73
C LEU A 242 18.10 -1.57 2.68
N VAL A 243 17.18 -1.01 1.90
CA VAL A 243 17.45 0.12 1.00
C VAL A 243 17.14 1.40 1.80
N PRO A 244 18.15 2.19 2.17
CA PRO A 244 17.94 3.32 3.07
C PRO A 244 17.17 4.47 2.41
N GLU A 245 17.34 4.66 1.10
CA GLU A 245 16.69 5.74 0.37
C GLU A 245 16.27 5.30 -1.04
N LEU A 246 15.06 5.73 -1.44
CA LEU A 246 14.47 5.54 -2.76
C LEU A 246 13.84 6.83 -3.26
N SER A 247 13.80 7.01 -4.58
CA SER A 247 12.90 7.97 -5.18
C SER A 247 11.46 7.46 -5.18
N PHE A 248 10.47 8.37 -5.29
CA PHE A 248 9.06 7.96 -5.46
C PHE A 248 8.86 7.08 -6.69
N ALA A 249 9.61 7.32 -7.77
CA ALA A 249 9.53 6.53 -8.98
C ALA A 249 10.03 5.09 -8.75
N GLU A 250 11.20 4.91 -8.12
CA GLU A 250 11.74 3.60 -7.78
C GLU A 250 10.83 2.84 -6.80
N ALA A 251 10.33 3.52 -5.76
CA ALA A 251 9.41 2.91 -4.80
C ALA A 251 8.10 2.45 -5.46
N SER A 252 7.60 3.19 -6.45
CA SER A 252 6.41 2.83 -7.22
C SER A 252 6.63 1.59 -8.08
N GLU A 253 7.78 1.49 -8.75
CA GLU A 253 8.13 0.31 -9.54
C GLU A 253 8.24 -0.94 -8.65
N LEU A 254 8.97 -0.84 -7.54
CA LEU A 254 9.11 -1.95 -6.58
C LEU A 254 7.75 -2.42 -6.05
N ALA A 255 6.88 -1.49 -5.69
CA ALA A 255 5.56 -1.80 -5.15
C ALA A 255 4.64 -2.44 -6.20
N TYR A 256 4.72 -2.00 -7.46
CA TYR A 256 3.96 -2.58 -8.56
C TYR A 256 4.40 -4.02 -8.86
N PHE A 257 5.70 -4.28 -8.86
CA PHE A 257 6.27 -5.58 -9.22
C PHE A 257 6.48 -6.54 -8.05
N GLY A 258 5.92 -6.28 -6.86
CA GLY A 258 5.82 -7.29 -5.82
C GLY A 258 6.22 -6.91 -4.40
N ALA A 259 6.85 -5.77 -4.19
CA ALA A 259 7.14 -5.29 -2.84
C ALA A 259 5.85 -4.79 -2.16
N LYS A 260 5.15 -5.67 -1.45
CA LYS A 260 3.84 -5.39 -0.82
C LYS A 260 3.91 -4.46 0.41
N VAL A 261 4.91 -3.59 0.49
CA VAL A 261 5.13 -2.72 1.64
C VAL A 261 4.30 -1.44 1.55
N LEU A 262 4.11 -0.93 0.34
CA LEU A 262 3.40 0.31 0.08
C LEU A 262 2.68 0.21 -1.28
N HIS A 263 1.47 0.75 -1.39
CA HIS A 263 0.82 0.85 -2.70
C HIS A 263 1.14 2.21 -3.34
N PRO A 264 1.62 2.29 -4.59
CA PRO A 264 2.08 3.55 -5.20
C PRO A 264 1.03 4.67 -5.16
N SER A 265 -0.23 4.36 -5.43
CA SER A 265 -1.30 5.36 -5.45
C SER A 265 -1.57 5.98 -4.07
N THR A 266 -1.18 5.32 -2.98
CA THR A 266 -1.46 5.83 -1.62
C THR A 266 -0.55 6.97 -1.21
N ILE A 267 0.60 7.17 -1.87
CA ILE A 267 1.53 8.27 -1.59
C ILE A 267 1.46 9.40 -2.60
N LEU A 268 0.56 9.34 -3.58
CA LEU A 268 0.41 10.40 -4.60
C LEU A 268 0.25 11.81 -4.01
N PRO A 269 -0.55 12.05 -2.95
CA PRO A 269 -0.64 13.39 -2.36
C PRO A 269 0.69 13.89 -1.77
N ALA A 270 1.46 13.01 -1.14
CA ALA A 270 2.78 13.35 -0.62
C ALA A 270 3.77 13.64 -1.75
N MET A 271 3.77 12.79 -2.78
CA MET A 271 4.59 12.91 -3.96
C MET A 271 4.33 14.23 -4.71
N ALA A 272 3.06 14.61 -4.88
CA ALA A 272 2.67 15.86 -5.56
C ALA A 272 3.20 17.12 -4.85
N GLN A 273 3.43 17.07 -3.54
CA GLN A 273 3.98 18.17 -2.75
C GLN A 273 5.44 17.97 -2.34
N GLY A 274 6.08 16.88 -2.80
CA GLY A 274 7.46 16.57 -2.46
C GLY A 274 7.68 16.25 -0.97
N ILE A 275 6.63 15.84 -0.24
CA ILE A 275 6.73 15.47 1.17
C ILE A 275 7.41 14.11 1.30
N PRO A 276 8.55 13.98 1.97
CA PRO A 276 9.21 12.71 2.18
C PRO A 276 8.32 11.73 2.96
N VAL A 277 8.39 10.45 2.59
CA VAL A 277 7.73 9.34 3.29
C VAL A 277 8.81 8.42 3.86
N ARG A 278 8.66 7.97 5.11
CA ARG A 278 9.52 6.92 5.68
C ARG A 278 8.71 5.67 5.98
N ILE A 279 9.29 4.53 5.68
CA ILE A 279 8.76 3.23 6.07
C ILE A 279 9.58 2.74 7.25
N LEU A 280 8.95 2.45 8.37
CA LEU A 280 9.58 2.16 9.64
C LEU A 280 8.96 0.93 10.30
N ASN A 281 9.77 0.15 11.03
CA ASN A 281 9.30 -1.03 11.74
C ASN A 281 8.80 -0.67 13.14
N ALA A 282 7.50 -0.89 13.40
CA ALA A 282 6.92 -0.63 14.71
C ALA A 282 7.43 -1.56 15.82
N ARG A 283 8.01 -2.72 15.47
CA ARG A 283 8.61 -3.65 16.43
C ARG A 283 10.09 -3.35 16.71
N ARG A 284 10.75 -2.61 15.80
CA ARG A 284 12.16 -2.19 15.89
C ARG A 284 12.27 -0.69 15.59
N PRO A 285 11.72 0.18 16.47
CA PRO A 285 11.58 1.62 16.20
C PRO A 285 12.90 2.38 16.14
N GLU A 286 14.00 1.79 16.55
CA GLU A 286 15.38 2.27 16.44
C GLU A 286 15.96 2.06 15.05
N GLY A 287 15.36 1.23 14.22
CA GLY A 287 15.80 0.96 12.86
C GLY A 287 15.67 2.20 11.96
N GLY A 288 16.60 2.37 11.01
CA GLY A 288 16.66 3.52 10.09
C GLY A 288 15.48 3.61 9.12
N GLY A 289 14.93 2.44 8.74
CA GLY A 289 13.87 2.35 7.75
C GLY A 289 14.28 2.74 6.33
N THR A 290 13.31 2.89 5.44
CA THR A 290 13.51 3.42 4.08
C THR A 290 12.91 4.81 3.96
N ARG A 291 13.67 5.78 3.49
CA ARG A 291 13.20 7.12 3.16
C ARG A 291 12.87 7.21 1.67
N ILE A 292 11.66 7.68 1.34
CA ILE A 292 11.20 7.87 -0.03
C ILE A 292 11.06 9.37 -0.28
N THR A 293 11.73 9.88 -1.32
CA THR A 293 11.83 11.31 -1.64
C THR A 293 11.60 11.56 -3.13
N ALA A 294 11.55 12.83 -3.53
CA ALA A 294 11.43 13.17 -4.95
C ALA A 294 12.64 12.73 -5.77
N ARG A 295 13.84 12.77 -5.16
CA ARG A 295 15.10 12.31 -5.74
C ARG A 295 15.91 11.63 -4.65
N ALA A 296 16.24 10.37 -4.85
CA ALA A 296 17.14 9.66 -3.95
C ALA A 296 18.60 10.06 -4.20
N SER A 297 19.42 9.95 -3.16
CA SER A 297 20.87 10.07 -3.30
C SER A 297 21.40 8.97 -4.22
N PRO A 298 22.47 9.23 -5.01
CA PRO A 298 23.11 8.17 -5.81
C PRO A 298 23.45 6.96 -4.95
N GLY A 299 23.08 5.75 -5.40
CA GLY A 299 23.41 4.52 -4.71
C GLY A 299 24.82 4.03 -5.00
N ALA A 300 25.28 3.03 -4.25
CA ALA A 300 26.58 2.39 -4.47
C ALA A 300 26.66 1.60 -5.80
N GLY A 301 25.51 1.33 -6.44
CA GLY A 301 25.44 0.56 -7.69
C GLY A 301 24.29 1.02 -8.58
N PRO A 302 24.20 0.41 -9.80
CA PRO A 302 23.19 0.79 -10.78
C PRO A 302 21.77 0.39 -10.38
N LEU A 303 21.63 -0.66 -9.59
CA LEU A 303 20.35 -1.16 -9.11
C LEU A 303 20.10 -0.79 -7.64
N ARG A 304 18.85 -0.53 -7.32
CA ARG A 304 18.37 -0.31 -5.96
C ARG A 304 17.80 -1.58 -5.33
N ALA A 305 17.04 -2.32 -6.12
CA ALA A 305 16.39 -3.55 -5.66
C ALA A 305 15.92 -4.41 -6.84
N LEU A 306 15.62 -5.66 -6.53
CA LEU A 306 14.96 -6.63 -7.39
C LEU A 306 13.58 -6.93 -6.83
N ALA A 307 12.55 -6.84 -7.66
CA ALA A 307 11.20 -7.29 -7.34
C ALA A 307 10.80 -8.48 -8.21
N CYS A 308 9.82 -9.24 -7.79
CA CYS A 308 9.30 -10.34 -8.61
C CYS A 308 7.80 -10.56 -8.41
N LYS A 309 7.15 -11.06 -9.46
CA LYS A 309 5.81 -11.64 -9.43
C LYS A 309 5.89 -13.11 -9.81
N ARG A 310 5.23 -13.97 -9.06
CA ARG A 310 5.10 -15.41 -9.33
C ARG A 310 3.79 -15.69 -10.06
N GLU A 311 3.73 -16.86 -10.70
CA GLU A 311 2.49 -17.39 -11.30
C GLU A 311 1.85 -16.45 -12.34
N ILE A 312 2.70 -15.79 -13.13
CA ILE A 312 2.21 -15.01 -14.25
C ILE A 312 1.98 -15.88 -15.50
N SER A 313 1.11 -15.41 -16.36
CA SER A 313 0.92 -15.98 -17.70
C SER A 313 1.27 -14.95 -18.76
N VAL A 314 1.80 -15.40 -19.87
CA VAL A 314 2.03 -14.57 -21.06
C VAL A 314 1.05 -15.00 -22.14
N VAL A 315 0.29 -14.06 -22.67
CA VAL A 315 -0.59 -14.23 -23.81
C VAL A 315 0.11 -13.69 -25.05
N HIS A 316 0.42 -14.57 -25.99
CA HIS A 316 1.03 -14.24 -27.27
C HIS A 316 -0.07 -14.13 -28.33
N ILE A 317 -0.16 -12.98 -28.97
CA ILE A 317 -1.18 -12.63 -29.95
C ILE A 317 -0.48 -12.31 -31.27
N THR A 318 -0.63 -13.15 -32.29
CA THR A 318 0.02 -12.99 -33.57
C THR A 318 -1.03 -12.78 -34.67
N SER A 319 -0.84 -11.79 -35.52
CA SER A 319 -1.76 -11.57 -36.62
C SER A 319 -1.07 -10.84 -37.79
N THR A 320 -1.08 -11.44 -38.97
CA THR A 320 -0.64 -10.76 -40.17
C THR A 320 -1.54 -9.56 -40.53
N ARG A 321 -2.77 -9.53 -40.02
CA ARG A 321 -3.70 -8.39 -40.15
C ARG A 321 -3.27 -7.18 -39.30
N MET A 322 -2.29 -7.32 -38.42
CA MET A 322 -1.71 -6.21 -37.65
C MET A 322 -0.84 -5.32 -38.55
N LEU A 323 -0.20 -5.91 -39.54
CA LEU A 323 0.67 -5.19 -40.47
C LEU A 323 -0.11 -4.07 -41.19
N MET A 324 0.31 -2.82 -41.02
CA MET A 324 -0.31 -1.62 -41.56
C MET A 324 -1.78 -1.40 -41.19
N ALA A 325 -2.33 -2.11 -40.20
CA ALA A 325 -3.71 -1.99 -39.76
C ALA A 325 -3.87 -0.97 -38.63
N HIS A 326 -4.77 0.00 -38.81
CA HIS A 326 -5.15 0.92 -37.74
C HIS A 326 -6.09 0.24 -36.75
N GLY A 327 -5.86 0.47 -35.43
CA GLY A 327 -6.78 0.07 -34.36
C GLY A 327 -6.69 -1.39 -33.92
N PHE A 328 -5.72 -2.18 -34.37
CA PHE A 328 -5.56 -3.57 -33.94
C PHE A 328 -5.30 -3.65 -32.44
N LEU A 329 -4.35 -2.87 -31.92
CA LEU A 329 -4.03 -2.83 -30.48
C LEU A 329 -5.25 -2.40 -29.64
N ARG A 330 -6.04 -1.43 -30.12
CA ARG A 330 -7.30 -1.05 -29.45
C ARG A 330 -8.21 -2.25 -29.27
N ARG A 331 -8.42 -3.05 -30.32
CA ARG A 331 -9.28 -4.25 -30.27
C ARG A 331 -8.74 -5.29 -29.30
N VAL A 332 -7.42 -5.48 -29.26
CA VAL A 332 -6.78 -6.38 -28.28
C VAL A 332 -7.08 -5.93 -26.85
N PHE A 333 -6.81 -4.65 -26.53
CA PHE A 333 -7.02 -4.16 -25.16
C PHE A 333 -8.50 -4.00 -24.78
N GLU A 334 -9.42 -3.78 -25.72
CA GLU A 334 -10.88 -3.84 -25.50
C GLU A 334 -11.34 -5.23 -25.02
N VAL A 335 -10.67 -6.31 -25.46
CA VAL A 335 -10.95 -7.65 -24.95
C VAL A 335 -10.50 -7.78 -23.49
N PHE A 336 -9.29 -7.36 -23.14
CA PHE A 336 -8.81 -7.38 -21.76
C PHE A 336 -9.68 -6.53 -20.83
N ASP A 337 -10.10 -5.34 -21.27
CA ASP A 337 -11.01 -4.45 -20.52
C ASP A 337 -12.37 -5.11 -20.27
N ARG A 338 -12.98 -5.71 -21.30
CA ARG A 338 -14.25 -6.43 -21.20
C ARG A 338 -14.23 -7.53 -20.16
N HIS A 339 -13.12 -8.26 -20.07
CA HIS A 339 -12.90 -9.31 -19.09
C HIS A 339 -12.30 -8.80 -17.78
N ARG A 340 -12.14 -7.47 -17.60
CA ARG A 340 -11.56 -6.84 -16.41
C ARG A 340 -10.20 -7.43 -16.02
N THR A 341 -9.40 -7.78 -17.03
CA THR A 341 -8.09 -8.40 -16.87
C THR A 341 -7.02 -7.31 -16.94
N VAL A 342 -6.27 -7.19 -15.84
CA VAL A 342 -5.16 -6.23 -15.75
C VAL A 342 -3.97 -6.76 -16.53
N VAL A 343 -3.35 -5.88 -17.31
CA VAL A 343 -2.15 -6.16 -18.10
C VAL A 343 -0.96 -5.46 -17.45
N ASP A 344 0.12 -6.20 -17.18
CA ASP A 344 1.32 -5.65 -16.53
C ASP A 344 2.35 -5.15 -17.54
N VAL A 345 2.89 -6.05 -18.37
CA VAL A 345 3.92 -5.74 -19.35
C VAL A 345 3.43 -6.09 -20.74
N VAL A 346 3.72 -5.21 -21.69
CA VAL A 346 3.39 -5.39 -23.12
C VAL A 346 4.64 -5.25 -23.93
N THR A 347 4.89 -6.21 -24.81
CA THR A 347 5.87 -6.09 -25.89
C THR A 347 5.19 -6.27 -27.23
N THR A 348 5.57 -5.48 -28.21
CA THR A 348 4.96 -5.51 -29.54
C THR A 348 6.01 -5.57 -30.64
N SER A 349 5.65 -6.27 -31.72
CA SER A 349 6.33 -6.19 -33.01
C SER A 349 5.34 -5.78 -34.10
N GLU A 350 5.74 -5.82 -35.37
CA GLU A 350 4.84 -5.50 -36.49
C GLU A 350 3.67 -6.48 -36.63
N VAL A 351 3.80 -7.72 -36.15
CA VAL A 351 2.82 -8.79 -36.34
C VAL A 351 2.44 -9.52 -35.04
N SER A 352 3.02 -9.13 -33.91
CA SER A 352 2.75 -9.82 -32.64
C SER A 352 2.67 -8.86 -31.46
N VAL A 353 1.88 -9.25 -30.47
CA VAL A 353 1.76 -8.63 -29.15
C VAL A 353 1.91 -9.70 -28.10
N SER A 354 2.80 -9.52 -27.14
CA SER A 354 2.92 -10.37 -25.95
C SER A 354 2.54 -9.57 -24.72
N VAL A 355 1.63 -10.12 -23.92
CA VAL A 355 1.04 -9.44 -22.76
C VAL A 355 1.20 -10.32 -21.53
N THR A 356 1.72 -9.77 -20.44
CA THR A 356 1.75 -10.47 -19.15
C THR A 356 0.50 -10.18 -18.33
N VAL A 357 -0.01 -11.23 -17.67
CA VAL A 357 -1.19 -11.20 -16.81
C VAL A 357 -0.90 -11.97 -15.53
N ASP A 358 -1.20 -11.39 -14.36
CA ASP A 358 -1.01 -12.01 -13.05
C ASP A 358 -2.29 -12.71 -12.52
N ASP A 359 -3.45 -12.48 -13.13
CA ASP A 359 -4.71 -13.14 -12.79
C ASP A 359 -5.20 -14.04 -13.94
N ALA A 360 -4.93 -15.33 -13.83
CA ALA A 360 -5.25 -16.32 -14.85
C ALA A 360 -6.75 -16.63 -15.00
N ARG A 361 -7.64 -16.17 -14.08
CA ARG A 361 -9.05 -16.59 -14.03
C ARG A 361 -9.85 -16.30 -15.30
N ALA A 362 -9.52 -15.23 -16.00
CA ALA A 362 -10.22 -14.82 -17.21
C ALA A 362 -9.47 -15.16 -18.51
N ILE A 363 -8.28 -15.78 -18.44
CA ILE A 363 -7.42 -16.00 -19.62
C ILE A 363 -8.14 -16.79 -20.71
N ASP A 364 -8.84 -17.87 -20.37
CA ASP A 364 -9.53 -18.70 -21.35
C ASP A 364 -10.60 -17.89 -22.11
N ALA A 365 -11.35 -17.04 -21.42
CA ALA A 365 -12.35 -16.16 -22.02
C ALA A 365 -11.70 -15.08 -22.89
N VAL A 366 -10.61 -14.48 -22.42
CA VAL A 366 -9.81 -13.52 -23.21
C VAL A 366 -9.28 -14.17 -24.49
N VAL A 367 -8.72 -15.36 -24.40
CA VAL A 367 -8.21 -16.13 -25.55
C VAL A 367 -9.34 -16.44 -26.54
N ALA A 368 -10.49 -16.88 -26.04
CA ALA A 368 -11.66 -17.16 -26.90
C ALA A 368 -12.11 -15.92 -27.69
N ASP A 369 -12.12 -14.76 -27.08
CA ASP A 369 -12.53 -13.50 -27.73
C ASP A 369 -11.44 -12.92 -28.66
N LEU A 370 -10.18 -13.27 -28.48
CA LEU A 370 -9.07 -12.84 -29.37
C LEU A 370 -8.95 -13.72 -30.62
N ARG A 371 -9.21 -15.04 -30.53
CA ARG A 371 -9.06 -16.02 -31.63
C ARG A 371 -9.76 -15.66 -32.93
N PRO A 372 -10.94 -14.99 -32.97
CA PRO A 372 -11.59 -14.62 -34.23
C PRO A 372 -10.76 -13.67 -35.13
N PHE A 373 -9.74 -12.98 -34.58
CA PHE A 373 -8.96 -12.03 -35.37
C PHE A 373 -7.45 -12.13 -35.18
N ALA A 374 -6.96 -13.10 -34.38
CA ALA A 374 -5.54 -13.37 -34.16
C ALA A 374 -5.29 -14.85 -33.82
N ASP A 375 -4.07 -15.31 -34.06
CA ASP A 375 -3.58 -16.55 -33.52
C ASP A 375 -3.10 -16.31 -32.09
N VAL A 376 -3.61 -17.07 -31.12
CA VAL A 376 -3.34 -16.85 -29.71
C VAL A 376 -2.81 -18.10 -29.05
N THR A 377 -1.65 -17.95 -28.39
CA THR A 377 -1.06 -18.98 -27.53
C THR A 377 -0.80 -18.40 -26.14
N THR A 378 -0.76 -19.27 -25.13
CA THR A 378 -0.54 -18.87 -23.74
C THR A 378 0.56 -19.72 -23.11
N ASP A 379 1.51 -19.04 -22.44
CA ASP A 379 2.50 -19.68 -21.59
C ASP A 379 2.15 -19.37 -20.13
N SER A 380 1.99 -20.41 -19.30
CA SER A 380 1.67 -20.29 -17.88
C SER A 380 2.80 -20.81 -17.00
N GLY A 381 2.72 -20.58 -15.69
CA GLY A 381 3.76 -21.01 -14.75
C GLY A 381 5.07 -20.23 -14.89
N LEU A 382 4.97 -19.01 -15.36
CA LEU A 382 6.10 -18.09 -15.52
C LEU A 382 6.24 -17.18 -14.29
N ALA A 383 7.37 -16.51 -14.23
CA ALA A 383 7.65 -15.48 -13.24
C ALA A 383 8.24 -14.24 -13.91
N LEU A 384 7.87 -13.09 -13.38
CA LEU A 384 8.39 -11.81 -13.79
C LEU A 384 9.39 -11.33 -12.75
N LEU A 385 10.58 -10.95 -13.19
CA LEU A 385 11.62 -10.33 -12.42
C LEU A 385 11.79 -8.89 -12.90
N CYS A 386 11.86 -7.95 -11.97
CA CYS A 386 12.03 -6.53 -12.24
C CYS A 386 13.27 -6.01 -11.51
N ALA A 387 14.27 -5.57 -12.26
CA ALA A 387 15.41 -4.84 -11.74
C ALA A 387 15.06 -3.35 -11.71
N VAL A 388 15.15 -2.73 -10.52
CA VAL A 388 14.79 -1.32 -10.30
C VAL A 388 16.00 -0.50 -9.91
N GLY A 389 16.13 0.68 -10.51
CA GLY A 389 17.19 1.63 -10.22
C GLY A 389 16.97 2.94 -10.96
N GLU A 390 17.84 3.92 -10.74
CA GLU A 390 17.71 5.24 -11.35
C GLU A 390 18.39 5.27 -12.73
N GLN A 391 17.69 5.86 -13.73
CA GLN A 391 18.23 6.11 -15.07
C GLN A 391 18.84 4.87 -15.78
N LEU A 392 18.22 3.70 -15.58
CA LEU A 392 18.75 2.44 -16.11
C LEU A 392 18.96 2.44 -17.63
N ARG A 393 18.19 3.23 -18.38
CA ARG A 393 18.36 3.38 -19.83
C ARG A 393 19.63 4.10 -20.24
N GLU A 394 20.18 4.93 -19.36
CA GLU A 394 21.39 5.72 -19.62
C GLU A 394 22.65 4.96 -19.22
N GLN A 395 22.49 3.84 -18.53
CA GLN A 395 23.60 2.97 -18.14
C GLN A 395 23.95 2.01 -19.28
N HIS A 396 24.98 2.37 -20.01
CA HIS A 396 25.54 1.53 -21.09
C HIS A 396 25.90 0.17 -20.49
N HIS A 397 25.60 -0.94 -21.07
CA HIS A 397 25.89 -2.31 -20.64
C HIS A 397 25.00 -2.91 -19.55
N LEU A 398 24.18 -2.15 -18.80
CA LEU A 398 23.39 -2.73 -17.70
C LEU A 398 22.48 -3.88 -18.16
N CYS A 399 21.80 -3.71 -19.29
CA CYS A 399 20.95 -4.78 -19.83
C CYS A 399 21.76 -6.05 -20.12
N ALA A 400 22.95 -5.90 -20.70
CA ALA A 400 23.85 -7.03 -20.95
C ALA A 400 24.34 -7.66 -19.63
N GLU A 401 24.72 -6.85 -18.66
CA GLU A 401 25.16 -7.33 -17.35
C GLU A 401 24.06 -8.07 -16.59
N VAL A 402 22.80 -7.62 -16.68
CA VAL A 402 21.65 -8.32 -16.07
C VAL A 402 21.41 -9.64 -16.79
N LEU A 403 21.43 -9.67 -18.12
CA LEU A 403 21.25 -10.92 -18.88
C LEU A 403 22.40 -11.90 -18.64
N ASP A 404 23.64 -11.43 -18.60
CA ASP A 404 24.82 -12.25 -18.24
C ASP A 404 24.69 -12.81 -16.82
N GLY A 405 24.20 -12.00 -15.89
CA GLY A 405 23.98 -12.39 -14.50
C GLY A 405 22.98 -13.55 -14.34
N LEU A 406 22.08 -13.76 -15.31
CA LEU A 406 21.19 -14.92 -15.32
C LEU A 406 21.94 -16.24 -15.60
N GLY A 407 23.19 -16.20 -16.14
CA GLY A 407 24.04 -17.37 -16.30
C GLY A 407 23.44 -18.43 -17.21
N GLY A 408 22.84 -18.03 -18.33
CA GLY A 408 22.30 -18.93 -19.35
C GLY A 408 20.87 -19.47 -19.05
N LEU A 409 20.18 -18.99 -18.03
CA LEU A 409 18.76 -19.30 -17.82
C LEU A 409 17.92 -18.82 -19.02
N PRO A 410 16.95 -19.62 -19.51
CA PRO A 410 16.11 -19.23 -20.63
C PRO A 410 15.24 -18.01 -20.30
N VAL A 411 15.39 -16.96 -21.09
CA VAL A 411 14.58 -15.76 -20.99
C VAL A 411 13.41 -15.84 -21.98
N ARG A 412 12.21 -15.60 -21.52
CA ARG A 412 10.98 -15.62 -22.35
C ARG A 412 10.65 -14.24 -22.91
N MET A 413 10.88 -13.19 -22.12
CA MET A 413 10.60 -11.81 -22.52
C MET A 413 11.55 -10.86 -21.79
N VAL A 414 11.93 -9.79 -22.44
CA VAL A 414 12.67 -8.66 -21.84
C VAL A 414 11.92 -7.39 -22.22
N SER A 415 11.70 -6.52 -21.25
CA SER A 415 11.11 -5.21 -21.48
C SER A 415 11.87 -4.15 -20.68
N GLN A 416 12.26 -3.09 -21.34
CA GLN A 416 12.84 -1.91 -20.70
C GLN A 416 11.82 -0.79 -20.78
N SER A 417 11.32 -0.37 -19.62
CA SER A 417 10.24 0.63 -19.51
C SER A 417 10.66 2.01 -20.01
N ALA A 418 9.67 2.76 -20.46
CA ALA A 418 9.81 4.19 -20.73
C ALA A 418 10.07 5.00 -19.45
N SER A 419 9.74 4.47 -18.27
CA SER A 419 9.96 5.13 -16.97
C SER A 419 11.45 5.33 -16.62
N ARG A 420 12.36 4.64 -17.32
CA ARG A 420 13.82 4.64 -17.09
C ARG A 420 14.26 4.02 -15.76
N GLN A 421 13.33 3.54 -14.91
CA GLN A 421 13.60 3.01 -13.59
C GLN A 421 13.58 1.50 -13.51
N ASN A 422 13.13 0.79 -14.55
CA ASN A 422 13.03 -0.65 -14.51
C ASN A 422 13.54 -1.36 -15.77
N LEU A 423 14.02 -2.57 -15.56
CA LEU A 423 14.24 -3.59 -16.57
C LEU A 423 13.51 -4.86 -16.12
N THR A 424 12.55 -5.29 -16.92
CA THR A 424 11.69 -6.42 -16.62
C THR A 424 12.05 -7.63 -17.45
N ILE A 425 12.13 -8.80 -16.82
CA ILE A 425 12.51 -10.06 -17.46
C ILE A 425 11.47 -11.11 -17.07
N VAL A 426 11.04 -11.91 -18.03
CA VAL A 426 10.17 -13.08 -17.78
C VAL A 426 10.99 -14.34 -17.93
N VAL A 427 10.94 -15.17 -16.90
CA VAL A 427 11.61 -16.47 -16.83
C VAL A 427 10.59 -17.56 -16.48
N SER A 428 11.00 -18.82 -16.55
CA SER A 428 10.16 -19.89 -16.01
C SER A 428 10.02 -19.78 -14.48
N GLY A 429 8.86 -20.11 -13.93
CA GLY A 429 8.61 -19.99 -12.50
C GLY A 429 9.58 -20.82 -11.64
N HIS A 430 10.06 -21.98 -12.16
CA HIS A 430 11.05 -22.80 -11.46
C HIS A 430 12.46 -22.19 -11.44
N ASP A 431 12.78 -21.26 -12.36
CA ASP A 431 14.07 -20.59 -12.44
C ASP A 431 14.13 -19.30 -11.60
N LEU A 432 12.99 -18.82 -11.08
CA LEU A 432 12.92 -17.52 -10.42
C LEU A 432 13.89 -17.36 -9.26
N GLU A 433 13.95 -18.33 -8.36
CA GLU A 433 14.81 -18.24 -7.16
C GLU A 433 16.29 -18.20 -7.56
N THR A 434 16.68 -19.04 -8.53
CA THR A 434 18.03 -19.05 -9.07
C THR A 434 18.38 -17.73 -9.76
N ALA A 435 17.46 -17.20 -10.58
CA ALA A 435 17.64 -15.91 -11.26
C ALA A 435 17.80 -14.76 -10.26
N MET A 436 16.89 -14.69 -9.28
CA MET A 436 16.91 -13.65 -8.24
C MET A 436 18.21 -13.68 -7.42
N THR A 437 18.62 -14.88 -6.96
CA THR A 437 19.85 -15.04 -6.18
C THR A 437 21.08 -14.63 -6.98
N ARG A 438 21.23 -15.12 -8.21
CA ARG A 438 22.39 -14.77 -9.06
C ARG A 438 22.48 -13.26 -9.33
N LEU A 439 21.35 -12.62 -9.62
CA LEU A 439 21.33 -11.17 -9.84
C LEU A 439 21.59 -10.41 -8.55
N HIS A 440 21.06 -10.87 -7.42
CA HIS A 440 21.31 -10.23 -6.14
C HIS A 440 22.79 -10.32 -5.76
N ASP A 441 23.43 -11.48 -5.87
CA ASP A 441 24.85 -11.68 -5.59
C ASP A 441 25.74 -10.78 -6.49
N ARG A 442 25.35 -10.61 -7.75
CA ARG A 442 26.11 -9.79 -8.70
C ARG A 442 25.99 -8.30 -8.42
N PHE A 443 24.78 -7.80 -8.14
CA PHE A 443 24.55 -6.37 -8.03
C PHE A 443 24.56 -5.85 -6.59
N PHE A 444 24.43 -6.74 -5.62
CA PHE A 444 24.46 -6.42 -4.18
C PHE A 444 25.48 -7.32 -3.46
N PRO A 445 26.78 -7.26 -3.81
CA PRO A 445 27.78 -8.09 -3.14
C PRO A 445 27.84 -7.75 -1.64
N PRO A 446 28.24 -8.70 -0.77
CA PRO A 446 28.46 -8.42 0.65
C PRO A 446 29.42 -7.25 0.81
N SER A 447 29.11 -6.28 1.66
CA SER A 447 30.05 -5.20 1.98
C SER A 447 31.32 -5.84 2.54
N THR A 448 32.42 -5.80 1.78
CA THR A 448 33.75 -6.09 2.30
C THR A 448 34.02 -5.02 3.36
N GLY A 449 34.20 -5.42 4.63
CA GLY A 449 34.13 -4.64 5.86
C GLY A 449 35.01 -3.38 6.01
N ALA A 450 35.18 -2.58 4.94
CA ALA A 450 35.86 -1.28 4.96
C ALA A 450 34.88 -0.09 5.05
N ASP A 451 33.60 -0.24 4.65
CA ASP A 451 32.64 0.89 4.61
C ASP A 451 31.72 1.01 5.86
N ALA A 452 31.84 0.07 6.80
CA ALA A 452 31.03 0.11 8.03
C ALA A 452 31.52 1.18 9.05
N GLY A 453 32.67 1.79 8.84
CA GLY A 453 33.29 2.74 9.76
C GLY A 453 32.98 4.22 9.49
N GLU A 454 32.64 4.60 8.28
CA GLU A 454 32.50 6.03 7.94
C GLU A 454 31.07 6.60 8.08
N ALA A 455 30.05 5.76 8.06
CA ALA A 455 28.65 6.22 8.16
C ALA A 455 28.22 6.64 9.58
N VAL A 456 28.97 6.29 10.63
CA VAL A 456 28.67 6.64 12.04
C VAL A 456 29.43 7.89 12.50
N SER A 457 30.51 8.30 11.83
CA SER A 457 31.37 9.41 12.26
C SER A 457 30.95 10.80 11.74
N ALA A 458 30.07 10.89 10.75
CA ALA A 458 29.69 12.18 10.15
C ALA A 458 28.56 12.92 10.90
N ALA A 459 27.94 12.30 11.93
CA ALA A 459 26.85 12.89 12.71
C ALA A 459 27.28 13.54 14.05
N ALA A 460 28.56 13.47 14.41
CA ALA A 460 29.08 14.02 15.64
C ALA A 460 30.26 14.97 15.36
N GLY A 461 29.96 16.22 15.10
CA GLY A 461 31.02 17.25 15.10
C GLY A 461 30.71 18.50 14.31
N ARG A 462 30.09 19.49 14.95
CA ARG A 462 30.66 20.84 15.15
C ARG A 462 29.73 21.74 15.95
N PRO A 463 30.14 22.23 17.10
CA PRO A 463 29.56 23.40 17.75
C PRO A 463 30.35 24.66 17.33
N SER A 464 29.67 25.67 16.90
CA SER A 464 29.95 27.08 17.20
C SER A 464 28.86 27.95 16.60
#